data_f54c0d7867276ac36e628a12b4bc70a6
#
_entry.id   f54c0d7867276ac36e628a12b4bc70a6
#
_cell.length_a   1.000
_cell.length_b   1.000
_cell.length_c   1.000
_cell.angle_alpha   90.00
_cell.angle_beta   90.00
_cell.angle_gamma   90.00
#
_symmetry.space_group_name_H-M   'P 1'
#
loop_
_entity.id
_entity.type
_entity.pdbx_description
1 polymer ?
#
loop_
_entity_poly.entity_id
_entity_poly.type
_entity_poly.pdbx_seq_one_letter_code
_entity_poly.pdbx_strand_id
1 'polypeptide(L)'
;MKKNTEEKMVQKRRVVITGLGAVTPIGNTVPEFWTNVRKGTVGIGEITGFDTKDFKVKLAAQVKDFHGEEKMDAKAARRMELFSQYAVAAAKEALEDAGLDLTKEDLFRAGVIVGSGIGSLSTIEKEYTKILEGRANRVDPLMVPRMISNMAAGNISIQLGIRGKCTNVVTACASGTNCIGDAFRAIQYGDAEIMFAGGAESCICPTGIAGFQALTALSQETDPLRASIPFDVDRKGFVLGEG
;
A
#
# COMPACT_ATOMS: atom_id res chain seq x y z
N MET A 1 -36.94 41.20 16.29
CA MET A 1 -35.83 40.47 16.95
C MET A 1 -35.05 39.74 15.88
N LYS A 2 -33.93 40.27 15.45
CA LYS A 2 -32.99 39.57 14.54
C LYS A 2 -32.13 38.68 15.43
N LYS A 3 -32.27 37.33 15.32
CA LYS A 3 -31.33 36.37 15.91
C LYS A 3 -30.01 36.53 15.14
N ASN A 4 -29.00 37.10 15.80
CA ASN A 4 -27.60 37.00 15.35
C ASN A 4 -27.23 35.51 15.51
N THR A 5 -27.29 34.76 14.44
CA THR A 5 -26.62 33.47 14.31
C THR A 5 -25.17 33.80 13.96
N GLU A 6 -24.36 34.08 14.99
CA GLU A 6 -22.91 34.00 14.81
C GLU A 6 -22.59 32.54 14.45
N GLU A 7 -22.42 32.23 13.20
CA GLU A 7 -21.75 31.01 12.76
C GLU A 7 -20.35 31.02 13.42
N LYS A 8 -20.19 30.27 14.51
CA LYS A 8 -18.87 29.96 15.04
C LYS A 8 -18.11 29.25 13.92
N MET A 9 -17.27 29.98 13.20
CA MET A 9 -16.32 29.37 12.27
C MET A 9 -15.52 28.34 13.08
N VAL A 10 -15.69 27.07 12.74
CA VAL A 10 -14.89 26.00 13.35
C VAL A 10 -13.45 26.29 12.98
N GLN A 11 -12.64 26.64 13.99
CA GLN A 11 -11.22 26.90 13.77
C GLN A 11 -10.57 25.58 13.36
N LYS A 12 -10.18 25.50 12.11
CA LYS A 12 -9.52 24.31 11.55
C LYS A 12 -8.15 24.13 12.20
N ARG A 13 -7.86 22.91 12.65
CA ARG A 13 -6.56 22.57 13.21
C ARG A 13 -5.48 22.58 12.14
N ARG A 14 -4.26 22.95 12.51
CA ARG A 14 -3.08 22.77 11.68
C ARG A 14 -2.68 21.29 11.73
N VAL A 15 -2.47 20.69 10.56
CA VAL A 15 -2.03 19.31 10.40
C VAL A 15 -0.60 19.29 9.89
N VAL A 16 0.22 18.43 10.43
CA VAL A 16 1.64 18.26 10.06
C VAL A 16 1.96 16.78 9.86
N ILE A 17 2.93 16.50 9.00
CA ILE A 17 3.53 15.17 8.86
C ILE A 17 4.65 15.08 9.89
N THR A 18 4.63 14.03 10.71
CA THR A 18 5.58 13.82 11.82
C THR A 18 6.49 12.63 11.57
N GLY A 19 6.12 11.70 10.71
CA GLY A 19 6.94 10.54 10.38
C GLY A 19 6.61 9.98 9.01
N LEU A 20 7.59 9.34 8.40
CA LEU A 20 7.53 8.72 7.09
C LEU A 20 7.97 7.26 7.18
N GLY A 21 7.38 6.41 6.34
CA GLY A 21 7.79 5.03 6.17
C GLY A 21 7.58 4.59 4.73
N ALA A 22 8.49 3.77 4.21
CA ALA A 22 8.45 3.33 2.82
C ALA A 22 9.00 1.91 2.64
N VAL A 23 8.31 1.15 1.80
CA VAL A 23 8.80 -0.10 1.21
C VAL A 23 8.65 0.03 -0.29
N THR A 24 9.75 -0.05 -1.04
CA THR A 24 9.77 0.22 -2.48
C THR A 24 10.74 -0.70 -3.21
N PRO A 25 10.66 -0.82 -4.55
CA PRO A 25 11.62 -1.59 -5.35
C PRO A 25 13.08 -1.11 -5.27
N ILE A 26 13.32 0.08 -4.71
CA ILE A 26 14.65 0.67 -4.57
C ILE A 26 15.04 0.96 -3.10
N GLY A 27 14.31 0.43 -2.14
CA GLY A 27 14.63 0.55 -0.73
C GLY A 27 13.46 0.18 0.17
N ASN A 28 13.76 -0.52 1.27
CA ASN A 28 12.79 -1.01 2.24
C ASN A 28 12.71 -0.13 3.49
N THR A 29 13.31 1.07 3.42
CA THR A 29 13.24 2.15 4.39
C THR A 29 13.29 3.50 3.69
N VAL A 30 12.80 4.57 4.32
CA VAL A 30 12.85 5.94 3.77
C VAL A 30 14.29 6.40 3.50
N PRO A 31 15.29 6.22 4.39
CA PRO A 31 16.67 6.61 4.11
C PRO A 31 17.28 5.86 2.91
N GLU A 32 17.01 4.56 2.78
CA GLU A 32 17.49 3.76 1.65
C GLU A 32 16.81 4.21 0.35
N PHE A 33 15.49 4.30 0.34
CA PHE A 33 14.70 4.81 -0.77
C PHE A 33 15.21 6.17 -1.25
N TRP A 34 15.36 7.14 -0.33
CA TRP A 34 15.82 8.48 -0.67
C TRP A 34 17.25 8.50 -1.22
N THR A 35 18.13 7.69 -0.63
CA THR A 35 19.51 7.53 -1.12
C THR A 35 19.53 7.04 -2.57
N ASN A 36 18.70 6.04 -2.88
CA ASN A 36 18.61 5.45 -4.21
C ASN A 36 17.90 6.36 -5.22
N VAL A 37 16.89 7.13 -4.80
CA VAL A 37 16.30 8.20 -5.61
C VAL A 37 17.37 9.22 -6.02
N ARG A 38 18.19 9.68 -5.08
CA ARG A 38 19.27 10.65 -5.37
C ARG A 38 20.34 10.10 -6.31
N LYS A 39 20.56 8.78 -6.31
CA LYS A 39 21.51 8.10 -7.23
C LYS A 39 20.88 7.84 -8.60
N GLY A 40 19.58 8.04 -8.79
CA GLY A 40 18.89 7.67 -10.03
C GLY A 40 18.76 6.16 -10.19
N THR A 41 18.71 5.39 -9.11
CA THR A 41 18.58 3.93 -9.14
C THR A 41 17.23 3.54 -9.78
N VAL A 42 17.26 2.63 -10.75
CA VAL A 42 16.06 2.10 -11.41
C VAL A 42 15.64 0.83 -10.68
N GLY A 43 14.39 0.79 -10.21
CA GLY A 43 13.79 -0.38 -9.54
C GLY A 43 13.16 -1.40 -10.49
N ILE A 44 13.06 -1.06 -11.78
CA ILE A 44 12.46 -1.91 -12.81
C ILE A 44 13.42 -3.05 -13.17
N GLY A 45 12.88 -4.26 -13.33
CA GLY A 45 13.63 -5.43 -13.75
C GLY A 45 12.72 -6.52 -14.30
N GLU A 46 13.28 -7.65 -14.66
CA GLU A 46 12.49 -8.80 -15.10
C GLU A 46 11.58 -9.31 -13.98
N ILE A 47 10.37 -9.71 -14.35
CA ILE A 47 9.44 -10.35 -13.43
C ILE A 47 9.99 -11.72 -13.05
N THR A 48 10.21 -11.95 -11.74
CA THR A 48 10.79 -13.19 -11.21
C THR A 48 9.78 -14.10 -10.50
N GLY A 49 8.60 -13.57 -10.15
CA GLY A 49 7.60 -14.30 -9.37
C GLY A 49 6.86 -15.41 -10.12
N PHE A 50 6.90 -15.41 -11.47
CA PHE A 50 6.25 -16.41 -12.33
C PHE A 50 6.85 -16.42 -13.74
N ASP A 51 6.58 -17.48 -14.52
CA ASP A 51 7.04 -17.59 -15.91
C ASP A 51 6.26 -16.63 -16.81
N THR A 52 6.96 -15.70 -17.42
CA THR A 52 6.40 -14.66 -18.29
C THR A 52 6.40 -15.01 -19.77
N LYS A 53 6.78 -16.25 -20.19
CA LYS A 53 6.95 -16.59 -21.63
C LYS A 53 5.74 -16.23 -22.49
N ASP A 54 4.53 -16.43 -21.98
CA ASP A 54 3.28 -16.18 -22.68
C ASP A 54 2.73 -14.74 -22.51
N PHE A 55 3.45 -13.89 -21.78
CA PHE A 55 3.10 -12.49 -21.59
C PHE A 55 3.92 -11.58 -22.51
N LYS A 56 3.32 -10.50 -23.01
CA LYS A 56 4.04 -9.46 -23.76
C LYS A 56 4.87 -8.58 -22.83
N VAL A 57 4.38 -8.37 -21.60
CA VAL A 57 5.04 -7.60 -20.55
C VAL A 57 6.02 -8.50 -19.81
N LYS A 58 7.28 -8.09 -19.72
CA LYS A 58 8.37 -8.83 -19.08
C LYS A 58 8.93 -8.13 -17.85
N LEU A 59 8.69 -6.83 -17.73
CA LEU A 59 9.28 -5.98 -16.70
C LEU A 59 8.23 -5.51 -15.68
N ALA A 60 8.66 -5.43 -14.44
CA ALA A 60 7.92 -4.84 -13.33
C ALA A 60 8.90 -4.24 -12.31
N ALA A 61 8.39 -3.44 -11.38
CA ALA A 61 9.16 -2.90 -10.27
C ALA A 61 8.79 -3.65 -8.99
N GLN A 62 9.45 -4.78 -8.75
CA GLN A 62 9.25 -5.66 -7.60
C GLN A 62 10.09 -5.19 -6.40
N VAL A 63 9.51 -5.26 -5.20
CA VAL A 63 10.24 -5.07 -3.95
C VAL A 63 11.24 -6.22 -3.78
N LYS A 64 12.48 -5.89 -3.40
CA LYS A 64 13.59 -6.82 -3.26
C LYS A 64 13.95 -6.97 -1.79
N ASP A 65 14.42 -8.15 -1.42
CA ASP A 65 14.99 -8.44 -0.09
C ASP A 65 14.10 -7.99 1.09
N PHE A 66 12.78 -8.12 0.92
CA PHE A 66 11.82 -7.83 1.97
C PHE A 66 11.43 -9.10 2.72
N HIS A 67 11.70 -9.10 4.02
CA HIS A 67 11.39 -10.18 4.95
C HIS A 67 10.43 -9.66 6.02
N GLY A 68 9.14 -9.96 5.88
CA GLY A 68 8.10 -9.45 6.78
C GLY A 68 8.32 -9.85 8.24
N GLU A 69 8.91 -11.03 8.48
CA GLU A 69 9.25 -11.54 9.83
C GLU A 69 10.34 -10.73 10.54
N GLU A 70 11.13 -9.93 9.82
CA GLU A 70 12.09 -8.98 10.40
C GLU A 70 11.44 -7.67 10.79
N LYS A 71 10.28 -7.36 10.23
CA LYS A 71 9.55 -6.11 10.45
C LYS A 71 8.40 -6.27 11.45
N MET A 72 7.92 -7.50 11.66
CA MET A 72 6.79 -7.79 12.54
C MET A 72 6.89 -9.22 13.09
N ASP A 73 6.01 -9.57 14.03
CA ASP A 73 5.93 -10.96 14.51
C ASP A 73 5.75 -11.95 13.35
N ALA A 74 6.57 -13.01 13.31
CA ALA A 74 6.60 -13.98 12.24
C ALA A 74 5.25 -14.72 12.03
N LYS A 75 4.44 -14.88 13.08
CA LYS A 75 3.11 -15.49 12.97
C LYS A 75 2.12 -14.49 12.37
N ALA A 76 2.26 -13.20 12.68
CA ALA A 76 1.48 -12.14 12.08
C ALA A 76 1.82 -12.00 10.59
N ALA A 77 3.11 -11.93 10.23
CA ALA A 77 3.56 -11.85 8.84
C ALA A 77 2.98 -12.98 7.97
N ARG A 78 3.04 -14.24 8.44
CA ARG A 78 2.47 -15.39 7.72
C ARG A 78 0.96 -15.36 7.51
N ARG A 79 0.23 -14.51 8.24
CA ARG A 79 -1.23 -14.34 8.09
C ARG A 79 -1.61 -13.19 7.16
N MET A 80 -0.64 -12.42 6.71
CA MET A 80 -0.82 -11.26 5.84
C MET A 80 -0.28 -11.54 4.44
N GLU A 81 -0.89 -10.95 3.44
CA GLU A 81 -0.30 -10.85 2.10
C GLU A 81 0.67 -9.68 2.01
N LEU A 82 1.48 -9.65 0.94
CA LEU A 82 2.60 -8.70 0.82
C LEU A 82 2.16 -7.26 0.95
N PHE A 83 1.06 -6.83 0.29
CA PHE A 83 0.59 -5.44 0.40
C PHE A 83 0.30 -5.02 1.85
N SER A 84 -0.25 -5.94 2.66
CA SER A 84 -0.47 -5.68 4.09
C SER A 84 0.83 -5.68 4.89
N GLN A 85 1.78 -6.54 4.54
CA GLN A 85 3.10 -6.58 5.18
C GLN A 85 3.88 -5.30 4.89
N TYR A 86 3.88 -4.81 3.65
CA TYR A 86 4.48 -3.53 3.25
C TYR A 86 3.87 -2.38 4.05
N ALA A 87 2.54 -2.31 4.09
CA ALA A 87 1.82 -1.27 4.83
C ALA A 87 2.16 -1.27 6.33
N VAL A 88 2.23 -2.44 6.97
CA VAL A 88 2.60 -2.56 8.39
C VAL A 88 4.06 -2.17 8.62
N ALA A 89 4.97 -2.61 7.75
CA ALA A 89 6.39 -2.25 7.86
C ALA A 89 6.60 -0.74 7.75
N ALA A 90 6.02 -0.12 6.72
CA ALA A 90 6.06 1.34 6.53
C ALA A 90 5.39 2.10 7.68
N ALA A 91 4.27 1.62 8.22
CA ALA A 91 3.61 2.27 9.36
C ALA A 91 4.46 2.22 10.64
N LYS A 92 5.19 1.12 10.87
CA LYS A 92 6.11 1.02 12.01
C LYS A 92 7.31 1.94 11.86
N GLU A 93 7.89 2.03 10.66
CA GLU A 93 8.96 2.98 10.37
C GLU A 93 8.47 4.43 10.58
N ALA A 94 7.28 4.78 10.07
CA ALA A 94 6.69 6.10 10.28
C ALA A 94 6.45 6.44 11.76
N LEU A 95 6.05 5.45 12.57
CA LEU A 95 5.89 5.59 14.01
C LEU A 95 7.23 5.88 14.70
N GLU A 96 8.27 5.15 14.32
CA GLU A 96 9.63 5.32 14.84
C GLU A 96 10.22 6.69 14.44
N ASP A 97 10.08 7.05 13.16
CA ASP A 97 10.54 8.35 12.63
C ASP A 97 9.84 9.53 13.32
N ALA A 98 8.55 9.38 13.66
CA ALA A 98 7.79 10.37 14.42
C ALA A 98 8.27 10.51 15.88
N GLY A 99 9.03 9.56 16.41
CA GLY A 99 9.39 9.49 17.83
C GLY A 99 8.17 9.38 18.75
N LEU A 100 7.06 8.82 18.25
CA LEU A 100 5.77 8.78 18.94
C LEU A 100 5.66 7.53 19.82
N ASP A 101 5.34 7.72 21.10
CA ASP A 101 5.07 6.65 22.05
C ASP A 101 3.57 6.44 22.23
N LEU A 102 3.02 5.46 21.52
CA LEU A 102 1.58 5.16 21.54
C LEU A 102 1.06 4.75 22.93
N THR A 103 1.93 4.38 23.87
CA THR A 103 1.49 4.06 25.24
C THR A 103 1.07 5.30 26.04
N LYS A 104 1.44 6.49 25.57
CA LYS A 104 1.12 7.80 26.16
C LYS A 104 -0.03 8.49 25.45
N GLU A 105 -0.54 7.91 24.37
CA GLU A 105 -1.55 8.53 23.51
C GLU A 105 -2.95 7.93 23.72
N ASP A 106 -3.98 8.70 23.44
CA ASP A 106 -5.34 8.16 23.37
C ASP A 106 -5.55 7.40 22.06
N LEU A 107 -5.46 6.07 22.13
CA LEU A 107 -5.58 5.19 20.98
C LEU A 107 -6.99 5.23 20.33
N PHE A 108 -8.02 5.73 21.01
CA PHE A 108 -9.34 5.97 20.41
C PHE A 108 -9.36 7.24 19.55
N ARG A 109 -8.37 8.13 19.76
CA ARG A 109 -8.14 9.33 18.96
C ARG A 109 -7.04 9.14 17.90
N ALA A 110 -6.44 7.96 17.85
CA ALA A 110 -5.50 7.54 16.81
C ALA A 110 -6.23 6.67 15.78
N GLY A 111 -6.01 6.94 14.48
CA GLY A 111 -6.67 6.21 13.40
C GLY A 111 -5.73 5.79 12.28
N VAL A 112 -6.28 4.97 11.37
CA VAL A 112 -5.59 4.45 10.18
C VAL A 112 -6.47 4.63 8.96
N ILE A 113 -5.98 5.29 7.92
CA ILE A 113 -6.61 5.35 6.60
C ILE A 113 -5.55 4.98 5.57
N VAL A 114 -5.54 3.72 5.16
CA VAL A 114 -4.55 3.20 4.19
C VAL A 114 -5.26 2.47 3.07
N GLY A 115 -4.99 2.87 1.83
CA GLY A 115 -5.61 2.37 0.63
C GLY A 115 -4.83 1.24 -0.02
N SER A 116 -5.57 0.33 -0.66
CA SER A 116 -5.08 -0.59 -1.67
C SER A 116 -6.11 -0.63 -2.78
N GLY A 117 -5.69 -0.51 -4.02
CA GLY A 117 -6.61 -0.48 -5.17
C GLY A 117 -7.26 -1.83 -5.43
N ILE A 118 -6.56 -2.92 -5.15
CA ILE A 118 -6.94 -4.28 -5.56
C ILE A 118 -6.95 -5.26 -4.37
N GLY A 119 -6.09 -5.07 -3.39
CA GLY A 119 -5.81 -6.08 -2.36
C GLY A 119 -4.92 -7.20 -2.92
N SER A 120 -5.22 -8.48 -2.65
CA SER A 120 -4.38 -9.58 -3.12
C SER A 120 -5.04 -10.42 -4.22
N LEU A 121 -4.65 -10.17 -5.49
CA LEU A 121 -5.00 -11.05 -6.61
C LEU A 121 -4.30 -12.41 -6.50
N SER A 122 -3.07 -12.46 -6.02
CA SER A 122 -2.31 -13.71 -5.83
C SER A 122 -3.01 -14.68 -4.88
N THR A 123 -3.65 -14.18 -3.83
CA THR A 123 -4.49 -15.01 -2.96
C THR A 123 -5.69 -15.58 -3.73
N ILE A 124 -6.36 -14.76 -4.53
CA ILE A 124 -7.51 -15.22 -5.34
C ILE A 124 -7.06 -16.31 -6.32
N GLU A 125 -5.98 -16.08 -7.08
CA GLU A 125 -5.42 -17.06 -8.02
C GLU A 125 -5.14 -18.40 -7.35
N LYS A 126 -4.39 -18.36 -6.25
CA LYS A 126 -3.98 -19.55 -5.50
C LYS A 126 -5.18 -20.33 -4.97
N GLU A 127 -6.12 -19.66 -4.37
CA GLU A 127 -7.26 -20.32 -3.75
C GLU A 127 -8.31 -20.77 -4.79
N TYR A 128 -8.49 -20.02 -5.87
CA TYR A 128 -9.36 -20.41 -6.97
C TYR A 128 -8.83 -21.61 -7.76
N THR A 129 -7.51 -21.71 -7.92
CA THR A 129 -6.88 -22.90 -8.52
C THR A 129 -7.24 -24.18 -7.76
N LYS A 130 -7.27 -24.13 -6.41
CA LYS A 130 -7.70 -25.29 -5.61
C LYS A 130 -9.14 -25.70 -5.92
N ILE A 131 -10.02 -24.72 -6.16
CA ILE A 131 -11.43 -24.99 -6.50
C ILE A 131 -11.50 -25.68 -7.87
N LEU A 132 -10.79 -25.18 -8.88
CA LEU A 132 -10.73 -25.76 -10.22
C LEU A 132 -10.20 -27.20 -10.22
N GLU A 133 -9.29 -27.51 -9.32
CA GLU A 133 -8.72 -28.85 -9.12
C GLU A 133 -9.63 -29.79 -8.28
N GLY A 134 -10.85 -29.38 -7.97
CA GLY A 134 -11.78 -30.18 -7.14
C GLY A 134 -11.44 -30.19 -5.65
N ARG A 135 -10.60 -29.30 -5.19
CA ARG A 135 -10.09 -29.20 -3.80
C ARG A 135 -10.71 -28.03 -3.03
N ALA A 136 -12.00 -27.72 -3.28
CA ALA A 136 -12.67 -26.58 -2.63
C ALA A 136 -12.63 -26.63 -1.09
N ASN A 137 -12.61 -27.81 -0.50
CA ASN A 137 -12.48 -28.02 0.94
C ASN A 137 -11.06 -27.73 1.49
N ARG A 138 -10.09 -27.41 0.63
CA ARG A 138 -8.71 -27.02 0.99
C ARG A 138 -8.45 -25.54 0.81
N VAL A 139 -9.49 -24.73 0.54
CA VAL A 139 -9.39 -23.27 0.53
C VAL A 139 -8.94 -22.77 1.91
N ASP A 140 -7.99 -21.83 1.91
CA ASP A 140 -7.46 -21.29 3.16
C ASP A 140 -8.55 -20.53 3.92
N PRO A 141 -8.81 -20.82 5.20
CA PRO A 141 -9.78 -20.05 5.99
C PRO A 141 -9.41 -18.55 6.13
N LEU A 142 -8.16 -18.18 5.87
CA LEU A 142 -7.70 -16.81 5.83
C LEU A 142 -7.79 -16.17 4.42
N MET A 143 -8.36 -16.86 3.42
CA MET A 143 -8.47 -16.33 2.06
C MET A 143 -9.09 -14.92 2.05
N VAL A 144 -10.26 -14.76 2.67
CA VAL A 144 -10.98 -13.47 2.67
C VAL A 144 -10.18 -12.38 3.37
N PRO A 145 -9.71 -12.54 4.63
CA PRO A 145 -8.92 -11.50 5.29
C PRO A 145 -7.56 -11.23 4.64
N ARG A 146 -7.04 -12.15 3.82
CA ARG A 146 -5.82 -11.89 3.05
C ARG A 146 -6.07 -11.10 1.78
N MET A 147 -7.22 -11.32 1.11
CA MET A 147 -7.46 -10.71 -0.20
C MET A 147 -8.07 -9.32 -0.17
N ILE A 148 -8.87 -8.97 0.86
CA ILE A 148 -9.61 -7.70 0.86
C ILE A 148 -8.71 -6.51 1.14
N SER A 149 -8.89 -5.45 0.37
CA SER A 149 -8.00 -4.27 0.33
C SER A 149 -7.94 -3.48 1.64
N ASN A 150 -9.00 -3.49 2.47
CA ASN A 150 -9.01 -2.80 3.76
C ASN A 150 -8.12 -3.44 4.83
N MET A 151 -7.58 -4.64 4.56
CA MET A 151 -6.74 -5.32 5.56
C MET A 151 -5.34 -4.72 5.70
N ALA A 152 -4.88 -3.89 4.77
CA ALA A 152 -3.70 -3.05 5.02
C ALA A 152 -3.94 -2.15 6.25
N ALA A 153 -5.02 -1.38 6.24
CA ALA A 153 -5.40 -0.54 7.38
C ALA A 153 -5.72 -1.37 8.64
N GLY A 154 -6.48 -2.46 8.49
CA GLY A 154 -6.85 -3.35 9.59
C GLY A 154 -5.64 -3.96 10.29
N ASN A 155 -4.66 -4.44 9.52
CA ASN A 155 -3.44 -5.03 10.07
C ASN A 155 -2.56 -3.98 10.79
N ILE A 156 -2.43 -2.76 10.27
CA ILE A 156 -1.75 -1.67 10.97
C ILE A 156 -2.45 -1.41 12.31
N SER A 157 -3.77 -1.26 12.31
CA SER A 157 -4.57 -1.02 13.53
C SER A 157 -4.33 -2.12 14.57
N ILE A 158 -4.35 -3.39 14.16
CA ILE A 158 -4.09 -4.54 15.04
C ILE A 158 -2.65 -4.52 15.58
N GLN A 159 -1.66 -4.30 14.72
CA GLN A 159 -0.24 -4.34 15.09
C GLN A 159 0.17 -3.19 16.01
N LEU A 160 -0.43 -2.02 15.86
CA LEU A 160 -0.13 -0.84 16.66
C LEU A 160 -1.12 -0.61 17.81
N GLY A 161 -2.16 -1.43 17.93
CA GLY A 161 -3.19 -1.31 18.98
C GLY A 161 -4.11 -0.09 18.83
N ILE A 162 -4.14 0.52 17.64
CA ILE A 162 -4.98 1.70 17.34
C ILE A 162 -6.45 1.33 17.37
N ARG A 163 -7.29 2.18 17.98
CA ARG A 163 -8.71 1.91 18.26
C ARG A 163 -9.67 2.95 17.70
N GLY A 164 -9.14 4.01 17.08
CA GLY A 164 -9.94 5.04 16.41
C GLY A 164 -10.38 4.61 15.01
N LYS A 165 -10.62 5.59 14.16
CA LYS A 165 -11.07 5.35 12.78
C LYS A 165 -10.09 4.44 12.03
N CYS A 166 -10.60 3.32 11.50
CA CYS A 166 -9.83 2.41 10.66
C CYS A 166 -10.61 2.16 9.37
N THR A 167 -10.09 2.62 8.24
CA THR A 167 -10.78 2.50 6.95
C THR A 167 -9.81 2.48 5.78
N ASN A 168 -10.34 2.12 4.63
CA ASN A 168 -9.65 2.10 3.35
C ASN A 168 -10.45 2.95 2.35
N VAL A 169 -9.76 3.71 1.53
CA VAL A 169 -10.36 4.42 0.39
C VAL A 169 -9.78 3.80 -0.89
N VAL A 170 -10.68 3.36 -1.78
CA VAL A 170 -10.31 2.74 -3.05
C VAL A 170 -10.67 3.69 -4.19
N THR A 171 -9.67 4.29 -4.77
CA THR A 171 -9.75 5.17 -5.93
C THR A 171 -8.67 4.84 -6.96
N ALA A 172 -8.48 3.52 -7.20
CA ALA A 172 -7.45 2.98 -8.08
C ALA A 172 -6.05 3.51 -7.70
N CYS A 173 -5.27 4.00 -8.66
CA CYS A 173 -3.92 4.55 -8.44
C CYS A 173 -3.86 5.75 -7.47
N ALA A 174 -5.00 6.44 -7.24
CA ALA A 174 -5.09 7.57 -6.33
C ALA A 174 -5.45 7.18 -4.88
N SER A 175 -5.64 5.89 -4.58
CA SER A 175 -6.09 5.43 -3.26
C SER A 175 -5.23 5.96 -2.11
N GLY A 176 -3.90 5.87 -2.23
CA GLY A 176 -2.98 6.39 -1.21
C GLY A 176 -3.11 7.90 -1.01
N THR A 177 -3.19 8.66 -2.10
CA THR A 177 -3.37 10.13 -2.04
C THR A 177 -4.70 10.52 -1.40
N ASN A 178 -5.79 9.82 -1.73
CA ASN A 178 -7.09 10.05 -1.12
C ASN A 178 -7.08 9.71 0.37
N CYS A 179 -6.43 8.62 0.76
CA CYS A 179 -6.27 8.25 2.18
C CYS A 179 -5.55 9.35 2.98
N ILE A 180 -4.48 9.93 2.41
CA ILE A 180 -3.77 11.06 3.03
C ILE A 180 -4.69 12.28 3.15
N GLY A 181 -5.47 12.59 2.10
CA GLY A 181 -6.42 13.70 2.10
C GLY A 181 -7.52 13.55 3.16
N ASP A 182 -8.07 12.33 3.30
CA ASP A 182 -9.10 12.06 4.30
C ASP A 182 -8.55 12.05 5.73
N ALA A 183 -7.33 11.54 5.93
CA ALA A 183 -6.62 11.61 7.21
C ALA A 183 -6.33 13.06 7.62
N PHE A 184 -5.86 13.89 6.67
CA PHE A 184 -5.67 15.31 6.86
C PHE A 184 -6.96 15.96 7.37
N ARG A 185 -8.09 15.69 6.72
CA ARG A 185 -9.40 16.24 7.12
C ARG A 185 -9.85 15.73 8.48
N ALA A 186 -9.65 14.45 8.78
CA ALA A 186 -10.01 13.88 10.08
C ALA A 186 -9.33 14.63 11.24
N ILE A 187 -8.02 14.94 11.10
CA ILE A 187 -7.30 15.74 12.10
C ILE A 187 -7.77 17.20 12.06
N GLN A 188 -7.90 17.80 10.87
CA GLN A 188 -8.28 19.21 10.70
C GLN A 188 -9.62 19.54 11.36
N TYR A 189 -10.58 18.62 11.30
CA TYR A 189 -11.91 18.79 11.88
C TYR A 189 -12.03 18.25 13.32
N GLY A 190 -10.97 17.64 13.84
CA GLY A 190 -10.92 17.17 15.21
C GLY A 190 -11.52 15.79 15.47
N ASP A 191 -11.72 14.99 14.41
CA ASP A 191 -12.18 13.59 14.53
C ASP A 191 -11.07 12.69 15.09
N ALA A 192 -9.81 13.04 14.83
CA ALA A 192 -8.62 12.33 15.31
C ALA A 192 -7.52 13.31 15.73
N GLU A 193 -6.57 12.82 16.53
CA GLU A 193 -5.33 13.54 16.89
C GLU A 193 -4.13 13.02 16.07
N ILE A 194 -4.12 11.71 15.79
CA ILE A 194 -3.05 10.99 15.08
C ILE A 194 -3.69 10.17 13.96
N MET A 195 -3.12 10.23 12.76
CA MET A 195 -3.57 9.41 11.64
C MET A 195 -2.38 8.79 10.91
N PHE A 196 -2.39 7.46 10.79
CA PHE A 196 -1.55 6.74 9.83
C PHE A 196 -2.26 6.75 8.49
N ALA A 197 -1.60 7.24 7.45
CA ALA A 197 -2.21 7.40 6.14
C ALA A 197 -1.25 7.06 5.01
N GLY A 198 -1.75 6.44 3.95
CA GLY A 198 -0.95 6.08 2.79
C GLY A 198 -1.63 5.07 1.90
N GLY A 199 -0.85 4.32 1.16
CA GLY A 199 -1.32 3.23 0.32
C GLY A 199 -0.27 2.14 0.19
N ALA A 200 -0.71 0.94 -0.13
CA ALA A 200 0.16 -0.19 -0.43
C ALA A 200 -0.47 -1.10 -1.48
N GLU A 201 0.35 -1.66 -2.35
CA GLU A 201 -0.09 -2.56 -3.41
C GLU A 201 0.93 -3.66 -3.67
N SER A 202 0.45 -4.87 -4.00
CA SER A 202 1.28 -5.99 -4.40
C SER A 202 0.50 -6.87 -5.38
N CYS A 203 0.42 -6.44 -6.64
CA CYS A 203 -0.36 -7.13 -7.68
C CYS A 203 0.49 -7.58 -8.89
N ILE A 204 1.81 -7.76 -8.70
CA ILE A 204 2.69 -8.36 -9.73
C ILE A 204 2.52 -9.88 -9.69
N CYS A 205 1.43 -10.33 -10.26
CA CYS A 205 1.06 -11.74 -10.41
C CYS A 205 0.45 -11.97 -11.79
N PRO A 206 0.26 -13.22 -12.25
CA PRO A 206 -0.26 -13.53 -13.58
C PRO A 206 -1.55 -12.78 -13.93
N THR A 207 -2.57 -12.81 -13.05
CA THR A 207 -3.84 -12.10 -13.28
C THR A 207 -3.66 -10.59 -13.32
N GLY A 208 -2.83 -10.02 -12.44
CA GLY A 208 -2.54 -8.58 -12.42
C GLY A 208 -1.89 -8.12 -13.73
N ILE A 209 -0.81 -8.78 -14.14
CA ILE A 209 -0.13 -8.47 -15.41
C ILE A 209 -1.06 -8.70 -16.61
N ALA A 210 -1.79 -9.82 -16.66
CA ALA A 210 -2.72 -10.10 -17.77
C ALA A 210 -3.82 -9.03 -17.88
N GLY A 211 -4.41 -8.63 -16.76
CA GLY A 211 -5.48 -7.63 -16.74
C GLY A 211 -5.02 -6.27 -17.25
N PHE A 212 -3.91 -5.76 -16.75
CA PHE A 212 -3.36 -4.47 -17.19
C PHE A 212 -2.76 -4.55 -18.61
N GLN A 213 -2.21 -5.70 -19.02
CA GLN A 213 -1.76 -5.92 -20.40
C GLN A 213 -2.95 -5.90 -21.37
N ALA A 214 -4.10 -6.50 -21.00
CA ALA A 214 -5.30 -6.50 -21.82
C ALA A 214 -5.86 -5.07 -22.04
N LEU A 215 -5.69 -4.18 -21.07
CA LEU A 215 -6.01 -2.75 -21.20
C LEU A 215 -5.02 -2.00 -22.12
N THR A 216 -3.97 -2.65 -22.64
CA THR A 216 -2.87 -2.01 -23.39
C THR A 216 -2.19 -0.86 -22.64
N ALA A 217 -2.25 -0.88 -21.31
CA ALA A 217 -1.76 0.18 -20.44
C ALA A 217 -0.29 -0.02 -20.02
N LEU A 218 0.19 -1.27 -20.05
CA LEU A 218 1.56 -1.60 -19.64
C LEU A 218 2.57 -1.44 -20.77
N SER A 219 3.73 -0.93 -20.41
CA SER A 219 4.90 -0.88 -21.30
C SER A 219 5.36 -2.31 -21.65
N GLN A 220 5.56 -2.57 -22.95
CA GLN A 220 6.14 -3.81 -23.47
C GLN A 220 7.62 -3.65 -23.78
N GLU A 221 8.24 -2.58 -23.30
CA GLU A 221 9.68 -2.34 -23.43
C GLU A 221 10.45 -3.42 -22.65
N THR A 222 11.61 -3.78 -23.18
CA THR A 222 12.50 -4.80 -22.59
C THR A 222 13.75 -4.21 -21.96
N ASP A 223 14.04 -2.93 -22.22
CA ASP A 223 15.10 -2.19 -21.55
C ASP A 223 14.54 -1.54 -20.28
N PRO A 224 14.97 -1.94 -19.06
CA PRO A 224 14.52 -1.33 -17.81
C PRO A 224 14.69 0.20 -17.75
N LEU A 225 15.72 0.74 -18.43
CA LEU A 225 16.00 2.18 -18.45
C LEU A 225 15.04 2.96 -19.36
N ARG A 226 14.35 2.26 -20.27
CA ARG A 226 13.40 2.84 -21.22
C ARG A 226 11.94 2.46 -20.93
N ALA A 227 11.71 1.53 -20.01
CA ALA A 227 10.38 0.98 -19.76
C ALA A 227 9.39 2.00 -19.16
N SER A 228 9.86 2.94 -18.33
CA SER A 228 9.06 4.02 -17.75
C SER A 228 9.72 5.36 -18.04
N ILE A 229 9.22 6.06 -19.05
CA ILE A 229 9.73 7.35 -19.54
C ILE A 229 8.59 8.36 -19.66
N PRO A 230 8.03 8.82 -18.53
CA PRO A 230 6.89 9.74 -18.52
C PRO A 230 7.25 11.03 -19.28
N PHE A 231 6.28 11.55 -20.04
CA PHE A 231 6.37 12.72 -20.90
C PHE A 231 7.26 12.56 -22.18
N ASP A 232 8.04 11.48 -22.32
CA ASP A 232 8.78 11.20 -23.56
C ASP A 232 7.83 10.89 -24.71
N VAL A 233 8.20 11.25 -25.94
CA VAL A 233 7.42 10.96 -27.16
C VAL A 233 7.31 9.46 -27.42
N ASP A 234 8.33 8.68 -27.07
CA ASP A 234 8.42 7.24 -27.27
C ASP A 234 7.81 6.41 -26.12
N ARG A 235 7.15 7.04 -25.15
CA ARG A 235 6.52 6.32 -24.03
C ARG A 235 5.50 5.30 -24.52
N LYS A 236 5.52 4.11 -23.90
CA LYS A 236 4.67 2.97 -24.31
C LYS A 236 3.70 2.49 -23.24
N GLY A 237 3.45 3.27 -22.22
CA GLY A 237 2.61 2.90 -21.08
C GLY A 237 3.36 3.02 -19.76
N PHE A 238 2.81 2.44 -18.70
CA PHE A 238 3.45 2.41 -17.38
C PHE A 238 4.04 1.04 -17.06
N VAL A 239 4.89 0.98 -16.04
CA VAL A 239 5.42 -0.27 -15.46
C VAL A 239 4.71 -0.51 -14.14
N LEU A 240 4.19 -1.72 -13.93
CA LEU A 240 3.55 -2.10 -12.68
C LEU A 240 4.61 -2.18 -11.57
N GLY A 241 4.32 -1.58 -10.42
CA GLY A 241 5.16 -1.61 -9.24
C GLY A 241 4.42 -2.15 -8.02
N GLU A 242 5.18 -2.47 -6.98
CA GLU A 242 4.66 -2.84 -5.65
C GLU A 242 5.39 -2.06 -4.55
N GLY A 243 4.78 -2.02 -3.36
CA GLY A 243 5.30 -1.32 -2.21
C GLY A 243 4.22 -0.71 -1.36
#